data_906c27d306571408193dbd546981025c
#
_entry.id   906c27d306571408193dbd546981025c
#
_cell.length_a   1.000
_cell.length_b   1.000
_cell.length_c   1.000
_cell.angle_alpha   90.00
_cell.angle_beta   90.00
_cell.angle_gamma   90.00
#
_symmetry.space_group_name_H-M   'P 1'
#
loop_
_entity.id
_entity.type
_entity.pdbx_description
1 polymer ?
#
loop_
_entity_poly.entity_id
_entity_poly.type
_entity_poly.pdbx_seq_one_letter_code
_entity_poly.pdbx_strand_id
1 'polypeptide(L)'
;MNIMNSIKRFAGTLLLSLAAVGPALAAPAINTFGEGGGYFSDPKRTDTAIRGYDPVAYFTDGKPVKGSDKFVHEWMGAKWQFASQDHLDKFKAEPAKYAPQYGGYCAYGIAEGHVVKIEPDQWSIVNDKLYLNYDADVSKKWKQDKAGYIKKADASFDSVIKK
;
A
#
# COMPACT_ATOMS: atom_id res chain seq x y z
N MET A 1 72.52 14.96 -35.97
CA MET A 1 71.19 15.42 -36.39
C MET A 1 70.16 14.49 -35.73
N ASN A 2 69.71 14.85 -34.54
CA ASN A 2 68.81 14.02 -33.68
C ASN A 2 67.36 14.33 -33.94
N ILE A 3 66.67 13.34 -34.36
CA ILE A 3 65.17 13.43 -34.45
C ILE A 3 64.61 12.73 -33.22
N MET A 4 64.10 13.53 -32.25
CA MET A 4 63.43 13.05 -31.10
C MET A 4 61.92 12.79 -31.43
N ASN A 5 61.54 11.52 -31.43
CA ASN A 5 60.12 11.13 -31.54
C ASN A 5 59.40 11.37 -30.21
N SER A 6 58.46 12.32 -30.22
CA SER A 6 57.60 12.62 -29.08
C SER A 6 56.37 11.72 -29.13
N ILE A 7 56.29 10.72 -28.25
CA ILE A 7 55.14 9.85 -28.10
C ILE A 7 54.17 10.56 -27.17
N LYS A 8 53.09 11.10 -27.72
CA LYS A 8 51.98 11.62 -26.93
C LYS A 8 51.16 10.46 -26.38
N ARG A 9 51.24 10.21 -25.06
CA ARG A 9 50.36 9.31 -24.34
C ARG A 9 49.02 9.99 -24.14
N PHE A 10 47.97 9.51 -24.81
CA PHE A 10 46.59 9.84 -24.49
C PHE A 10 46.17 9.01 -23.28
N ALA A 11 46.08 9.66 -22.11
CA ALA A 11 45.42 9.09 -20.95
C ALA A 11 43.90 9.28 -21.12
N GLY A 12 43.23 8.25 -21.60
CA GLY A 12 41.79 8.21 -21.64
C GLY A 12 41.25 8.02 -20.23
N THR A 13 40.70 9.07 -19.63
CA THR A 13 40.01 8.99 -18.36
C THR A 13 38.63 8.35 -18.60
N LEU A 14 38.48 7.07 -18.25
CA LEU A 14 37.19 6.38 -18.24
C LEU A 14 36.39 6.92 -17.07
N LEU A 15 35.45 7.83 -17.35
CA LEU A 15 34.44 8.28 -16.38
C LEU A 15 33.44 7.14 -16.16
N LEU A 16 33.65 6.37 -15.10
CA LEU A 16 32.66 5.44 -14.59
C LEU A 16 31.53 6.26 -13.98
N SER A 17 30.44 6.45 -14.72
CA SER A 17 29.20 7.03 -14.17
C SER A 17 28.61 6.03 -13.15
N LEU A 18 28.90 6.26 -11.89
CA LEU A 18 28.18 5.59 -10.80
C LEU A 18 26.72 6.08 -10.85
N ALA A 19 25.84 5.28 -11.44
CA ALA A 19 24.41 5.49 -11.29
C ALA A 19 24.10 5.32 -9.80
N ALA A 20 23.84 6.43 -9.12
CA ALA A 20 23.34 6.39 -7.75
C ALA A 20 21.96 5.73 -7.78
N VAL A 21 21.90 4.44 -7.41
CA VAL A 21 20.66 3.79 -7.06
C VAL A 21 20.20 4.48 -5.77
N GLY A 22 19.28 5.44 -5.90
CA GLY A 22 18.65 6.05 -4.74
C GLY A 22 17.99 4.96 -3.89
N PRO A 23 17.86 5.16 -2.58
CA PRO A 23 17.16 4.20 -1.74
C PRO A 23 15.75 3.99 -2.30
N ALA A 24 15.35 2.75 -2.45
CA ALA A 24 13.97 2.41 -2.78
C ALA A 24 13.07 3.08 -1.72
N LEU A 25 12.14 3.94 -2.15
CA LEU A 25 11.23 4.58 -1.22
C LEU A 25 10.32 3.51 -0.64
N ALA A 26 10.38 3.34 0.68
CA ALA A 26 9.48 2.46 1.40
C ALA A 26 8.01 2.79 1.07
N ALA A 27 7.16 1.78 1.03
CA ALA A 27 5.75 2.01 0.83
C ALA A 27 5.16 2.81 2.01
N PRO A 28 4.19 3.71 1.78
CA PRO A 28 3.48 4.38 2.87
C PRO A 28 2.85 3.38 3.83
N ALA A 29 2.76 3.74 5.11
CA ALA A 29 2.12 2.90 6.12
C ALA A 29 0.64 2.60 5.81
N ILE A 30 -0.02 3.52 5.09
CA ILE A 30 -1.41 3.41 4.64
C ILE A 30 -1.48 3.28 3.11
N ASN A 31 -2.34 2.40 2.65
CA ASN A 31 -2.62 2.21 1.23
C ASN A 31 -3.35 3.43 0.66
N THR A 32 -2.64 4.17 -0.17
CA THR A 32 -3.15 5.33 -0.91
C THR A 32 -3.17 5.08 -2.43
N PHE A 33 -3.16 3.83 -2.87
CA PHE A 33 -3.38 3.51 -4.26
C PHE A 33 -4.77 3.97 -4.72
N GLY A 34 -4.81 4.67 -5.86
CA GLY A 34 -6.04 5.11 -6.50
C GLY A 34 -6.72 3.99 -7.28
N GLU A 35 -7.61 4.40 -8.16
CA GLU A 35 -8.29 3.51 -9.11
C GLU A 35 -7.37 3.17 -10.31
N GLY A 36 -7.63 2.02 -10.92
CA GLY A 36 -6.89 1.56 -12.11
C GLY A 36 -5.66 0.74 -11.75
N GLY A 37 -4.73 0.66 -12.70
CA GLY A 37 -3.59 -0.24 -12.63
C GLY A 37 -3.95 -1.68 -12.99
N GLY A 38 -3.04 -2.40 -13.63
CA GLY A 38 -3.15 -3.82 -13.94
C GLY A 38 -2.24 -4.65 -13.05
N TYR A 39 -2.20 -5.95 -13.31
CA TYR A 39 -1.40 -6.92 -12.54
C TYR A 39 0.11 -6.59 -12.52
N PHE A 40 0.60 -5.84 -13.53
CA PHE A 40 2.01 -5.45 -13.67
C PHE A 40 2.24 -3.93 -13.59
N SER A 41 1.23 -3.15 -13.22
CA SER A 41 1.34 -1.70 -13.11
C SER A 41 0.64 -1.22 -11.84
N ASP A 42 1.40 -0.66 -10.90
CA ASP A 42 0.82 -0.04 -9.73
C ASP A 42 -0.08 1.13 -10.13
N PRO A 43 -1.29 1.23 -9.55
CA PRO A 43 -2.11 2.42 -9.74
C PRO A 43 -1.39 3.64 -9.16
N LYS A 44 -1.68 4.80 -9.75
CA LYS A 44 -1.15 6.06 -9.24
C LYS A 44 -1.54 6.24 -7.76
N ARG A 45 -0.57 6.62 -6.93
CA ARG A 45 -0.86 6.96 -5.53
C ARG A 45 -1.59 8.30 -5.45
N THR A 46 -2.49 8.38 -4.47
CA THR A 46 -3.21 9.59 -4.07
C THR A 46 -2.83 9.94 -2.62
N ASP A 47 -3.53 10.87 -2.00
CA ASP A 47 -3.43 11.14 -0.56
C ASP A 47 -4.56 10.45 0.25
N THR A 48 -5.46 9.74 -0.43
CA THR A 48 -6.68 9.17 0.15
C THR A 48 -6.53 7.68 0.43
N ALA A 49 -6.85 7.28 1.66
CA ALA A 49 -6.78 5.90 2.11
C ALA A 49 -7.85 5.03 1.44
N ILE A 50 -7.49 3.79 1.15
CA ILE A 50 -8.39 2.73 0.64
C ILE A 50 -9.38 3.21 -0.43
N ARG A 51 -8.88 4.01 -1.39
CA ARG A 51 -9.66 4.55 -2.52
C ARG A 51 -10.86 5.42 -2.08
N GLY A 52 -10.81 6.01 -0.88
CA GLY A 52 -11.87 6.85 -0.33
C GLY A 52 -13.13 6.11 0.10
N TYR A 53 -13.03 4.82 0.38
CA TYR A 53 -14.12 4.08 1.02
C TYR A 53 -14.09 4.26 2.53
N ASP A 54 -15.28 4.24 3.14
CA ASP A 54 -15.48 4.45 4.56
C ASP A 54 -15.11 3.17 5.34
N PRO A 55 -14.05 3.18 6.18
CA PRO A 55 -13.65 2.00 6.91
C PRO A 55 -14.66 1.59 7.99
N VAL A 56 -15.46 2.51 8.52
CA VAL A 56 -16.48 2.25 9.55
C VAL A 56 -17.66 1.48 8.96
N ALA A 57 -18.05 1.78 7.72
CA ALA A 57 -19.18 1.16 7.06
C ALA A 57 -19.08 -0.36 6.93
N TYR A 58 -17.87 -0.91 6.83
CA TYR A 58 -17.68 -2.36 6.82
C TYR A 58 -18.16 -3.03 8.11
N PHE A 59 -18.06 -2.34 9.24
CA PHE A 59 -18.50 -2.84 10.55
C PHE A 59 -19.97 -2.52 10.85
N THR A 60 -20.43 -1.33 10.48
CA THR A 60 -21.77 -0.85 10.83
C THR A 60 -22.81 -1.22 9.79
N ASP A 61 -22.46 -1.11 8.50
CA ASP A 61 -23.39 -1.31 7.38
C ASP A 61 -23.20 -2.67 6.71
N GLY A 62 -22.12 -3.39 7.05
CA GLY A 62 -21.78 -4.71 6.47
C GLY A 62 -21.50 -4.69 4.97
N LYS A 63 -21.06 -3.55 4.44
CA LYS A 63 -20.78 -3.36 3.00
C LYS A 63 -19.81 -2.23 2.77
N PRO A 64 -19.08 -2.22 1.62
CA PRO A 64 -18.29 -1.08 1.21
C PRO A 64 -19.21 0.11 0.89
N VAL A 65 -18.91 1.27 1.46
CA VAL A 65 -19.61 2.53 1.20
C VAL A 65 -18.58 3.58 0.82
N LYS A 66 -18.80 4.30 -0.27
CA LYS A 66 -17.94 5.41 -0.66
C LYS A 66 -18.07 6.54 0.34
N GLY A 67 -16.96 7.03 0.84
CA GLY A 67 -16.92 8.23 1.68
C GLY A 67 -17.12 9.50 0.86
N SER A 68 -17.29 10.61 1.55
CA SER A 68 -17.45 11.94 0.98
C SER A 68 -16.27 12.83 1.42
N ASP A 69 -15.90 13.77 0.57
CA ASP A 69 -14.93 14.82 0.87
C ASP A 69 -15.41 15.82 1.93
N LYS A 70 -16.71 15.76 2.30
CA LYS A 70 -17.28 16.54 3.41
C LYS A 70 -16.92 15.98 4.79
N PHE A 71 -16.64 14.69 4.89
CA PHE A 71 -16.34 13.99 6.13
C PHE A 71 -14.96 13.36 6.01
N VAL A 72 -13.92 14.11 6.38
CA VAL A 72 -12.51 13.71 6.19
C VAL A 72 -11.76 13.80 7.52
N HIS A 73 -10.88 12.84 7.74
CA HIS A 73 -9.92 12.88 8.83
C HIS A 73 -8.54 12.44 8.35
N GLU A 74 -7.51 13.18 8.72
CA GLU A 74 -6.13 12.78 8.47
C GLU A 74 -5.63 11.87 9.61
N TRP A 75 -5.18 10.67 9.24
CA TRP A 75 -4.61 9.73 10.20
C TRP A 75 -3.52 8.90 9.54
N MET A 76 -2.37 8.75 10.21
CA MET A 76 -1.17 8.05 9.73
C MET A 76 -0.72 8.49 8.33
N GLY A 77 -0.79 9.80 8.04
CA GLY A 77 -0.31 10.37 6.79
C GLY A 77 -1.21 10.17 5.57
N ALA A 78 -2.47 9.77 5.78
CA ALA A 78 -3.46 9.62 4.72
C ALA A 78 -4.78 10.29 5.09
N LYS A 79 -5.54 10.71 4.08
CA LYS A 79 -6.91 11.22 4.22
C LYS A 79 -7.89 10.06 4.21
N TRP A 80 -8.67 9.92 5.26
CA TRP A 80 -9.75 8.96 5.38
C TRP A 80 -11.07 9.65 5.12
N GLN A 81 -11.91 9.07 4.27
CA GLN A 81 -13.22 9.61 3.92
C GLN A 81 -14.33 8.76 4.53
N PHE A 82 -15.39 9.43 4.99
CA PHE A 82 -16.52 8.78 5.67
C PHE A 82 -17.83 9.13 4.99
N ALA A 83 -18.83 8.25 5.11
CA ALA A 83 -20.13 8.46 4.54
C ALA A 83 -21.01 9.42 5.37
N SER A 84 -20.67 9.61 6.66
CA SER A 84 -21.43 10.43 7.58
C SER A 84 -20.55 11.03 8.69
N GLN A 85 -21.08 12.03 9.39
CA GLN A 85 -20.44 12.60 10.57
C GLN A 85 -20.31 11.55 11.68
N ASP A 86 -21.31 10.70 11.88
CA ASP A 86 -21.28 9.63 12.89
C ASP A 86 -20.14 8.66 12.66
N HIS A 87 -19.89 8.25 11.39
CA HIS A 87 -18.77 7.37 11.06
C HIS A 87 -17.41 8.06 11.26
N LEU A 88 -17.31 9.34 10.88
CA LEU A 88 -16.12 10.14 11.15
C LEU A 88 -15.82 10.20 12.66
N ASP A 89 -16.81 10.45 13.49
CA ASP A 89 -16.65 10.57 14.94
C ASP A 89 -16.28 9.22 15.57
N LYS A 90 -16.87 8.11 15.12
CA LYS A 90 -16.49 6.75 15.52
C LYS A 90 -15.02 6.44 15.18
N PHE A 91 -14.61 6.78 13.97
CA PHE A 91 -13.21 6.56 13.56
C PHE A 91 -12.25 7.39 14.40
N LYS A 92 -12.55 8.68 14.64
CA LYS A 92 -11.71 9.54 15.48
C LYS A 92 -11.55 9.00 16.90
N ALA A 93 -12.62 8.43 17.45
CA ALA A 93 -12.59 7.85 18.79
C ALA A 93 -11.74 6.57 18.86
N GLU A 94 -11.83 5.69 17.86
CA GLU A 94 -11.18 4.37 17.86
C GLU A 94 -10.59 4.03 16.46
N PRO A 95 -9.60 4.79 15.96
CA PRO A 95 -9.11 4.57 14.58
C PRO A 95 -8.51 3.17 14.37
N ALA A 96 -7.81 2.63 15.36
CA ALA A 96 -7.21 1.30 15.26
C ALA A 96 -8.25 0.17 15.17
N LYS A 97 -9.47 0.38 15.64
CA LYS A 97 -10.57 -0.57 15.56
C LYS A 97 -11.13 -0.66 14.14
N TYR A 98 -11.30 0.48 13.48
CA TYR A 98 -11.96 0.59 12.18
C TYR A 98 -11.00 0.56 11.00
N ALA A 99 -9.76 0.96 11.19
CA ALA A 99 -8.77 0.91 10.13
C ALA A 99 -8.51 -0.56 9.70
N PRO A 100 -8.44 -0.82 8.39
CA PRO A 100 -8.12 -2.15 7.92
C PRO A 100 -6.69 -2.54 8.30
N GLN A 101 -6.48 -3.83 8.50
CA GLN A 101 -5.17 -4.38 8.81
C GLN A 101 -4.18 -4.13 7.67
N TYR A 102 -2.91 -4.13 7.99
CA TYR A 102 -1.81 -3.89 7.04
C TYR A 102 -1.94 -2.57 6.30
N GLY A 103 -2.43 -1.52 6.98
CA GLY A 103 -2.66 -0.20 6.38
C GLY A 103 -3.67 -0.19 5.24
N GLY A 104 -4.49 -1.23 5.08
CA GLY A 104 -5.44 -1.37 3.99
C GLY A 104 -4.82 -1.89 2.69
N TYR A 105 -3.61 -2.41 2.70
CA TYR A 105 -3.06 -3.18 1.59
C TYR A 105 -3.70 -4.56 1.50
N CYS A 106 -3.58 -5.19 0.33
CA CYS A 106 -4.08 -6.55 0.14
C CYS A 106 -3.46 -7.53 1.14
N ALA A 107 -4.30 -8.13 2.00
CA ALA A 107 -3.84 -9.03 3.06
C ALA A 107 -3.12 -10.28 2.51
N TYR A 108 -3.61 -10.84 1.40
CA TYR A 108 -2.93 -11.91 0.69
C TYR A 108 -1.57 -11.45 0.15
N GLY A 109 -1.53 -10.26 -0.49
CA GLY A 109 -0.29 -9.69 -1.02
C GLY A 109 0.78 -9.53 0.06
N ILE A 110 0.41 -8.98 1.23
CA ILE A 110 1.34 -8.83 2.36
C ILE A 110 1.84 -10.20 2.83
N ALA A 111 0.97 -11.22 2.94
CA ALA A 111 1.37 -12.57 3.31
C ALA A 111 2.37 -13.20 2.32
N GLU A 112 2.30 -12.82 1.06
CA GLU A 112 3.21 -13.26 -0.01
C GLU A 112 4.40 -12.29 -0.25
N GLY A 113 4.57 -11.27 0.59
CA GLY A 113 5.71 -10.35 0.57
C GLY A 113 5.59 -9.18 -0.41
N HIS A 114 4.37 -8.82 -0.82
CA HIS A 114 4.09 -7.79 -1.82
C HIS A 114 3.12 -6.71 -1.31
N VAL A 115 3.44 -5.46 -1.63
CA VAL A 115 2.53 -4.31 -1.42
C VAL A 115 1.72 -4.12 -2.69
N VAL A 116 0.41 -4.39 -2.64
CA VAL A 116 -0.51 -4.24 -3.78
C VAL A 116 -1.81 -3.55 -3.40
N LYS A 117 -2.50 -2.99 -4.40
CA LYS A 117 -3.81 -2.33 -4.27
C LYS A 117 -4.88 -3.30 -3.74
N ILE A 118 -6.07 -2.76 -3.49
CA ILE A 118 -7.26 -3.53 -3.11
C ILE A 118 -8.45 -3.18 -4.01
N GLU A 119 -9.45 -4.07 -4.02
CA GLU A 119 -10.80 -3.74 -4.44
C GLU A 119 -11.70 -3.68 -3.19
N PRO A 120 -12.46 -2.58 -3.01
CA PRO A 120 -13.20 -2.32 -1.77
C PRO A 120 -14.29 -3.35 -1.44
N ASP A 121 -14.81 -4.05 -2.44
CA ASP A 121 -15.79 -5.13 -2.30
C ASP A 121 -15.15 -6.49 -1.94
N GLN A 122 -13.82 -6.58 -1.97
CA GLN A 122 -13.07 -7.79 -1.61
C GLN A 122 -12.57 -7.73 -0.16
N TRP A 123 -13.48 -7.85 0.77
CA TRP A 123 -13.23 -7.69 2.19
C TRP A 123 -13.67 -8.88 3.06
N SER A 124 -13.18 -8.91 4.28
CA SER A 124 -13.63 -9.81 5.34
C SER A 124 -13.35 -9.20 6.70
N ILE A 125 -14.22 -9.46 7.66
CA ILE A 125 -13.94 -9.23 9.08
C ILE A 125 -13.62 -10.57 9.72
N VAL A 126 -12.50 -10.64 10.44
CA VAL A 126 -12.04 -11.81 11.20
C VAL A 126 -11.59 -11.32 12.56
N ASN A 127 -12.18 -11.82 13.64
CA ASN A 127 -11.87 -11.41 15.02
C ASN A 127 -11.91 -9.87 15.18
N ASP A 128 -12.99 -9.24 14.74
CA ASP A 128 -13.23 -7.80 14.77
C ASP A 128 -12.15 -6.94 14.05
N LYS A 129 -11.44 -7.52 13.09
CA LYS A 129 -10.45 -6.85 12.25
C LYS A 129 -10.84 -6.91 10.79
N LEU A 130 -10.73 -5.77 10.10
CA LEU A 130 -11.02 -5.64 8.67
C LEU A 130 -9.79 -6.01 7.84
N TYR A 131 -9.99 -6.88 6.87
CA TYR A 131 -9.00 -7.29 5.88
C TYR A 131 -9.53 -7.01 4.47
N LEU A 132 -8.68 -6.43 3.62
CA LEU A 132 -8.98 -6.12 2.23
C LEU A 132 -8.11 -6.97 1.31
N ASN A 133 -8.61 -7.30 0.12
CA ASN A 133 -7.89 -8.09 -0.87
C ASN A 133 -7.92 -7.45 -2.26
N TYR A 134 -7.03 -7.92 -3.14
CA TYR A 134 -6.76 -7.36 -4.45
C TYR A 134 -7.93 -7.49 -5.43
N ASP A 135 -8.50 -8.71 -5.55
CA ASP A 135 -9.63 -9.05 -6.41
C ASP A 135 -10.39 -10.28 -5.88
N ALA A 136 -11.40 -10.72 -6.61
CA ALA A 136 -12.23 -11.85 -6.23
C ALA A 136 -11.46 -13.18 -6.16
N ASP A 137 -10.53 -13.42 -7.08
CA ASP A 137 -9.75 -14.65 -7.12
C ASP A 137 -8.74 -14.72 -5.97
N VAL A 138 -8.06 -13.62 -5.69
CA VAL A 138 -7.16 -13.47 -4.53
C VAL A 138 -7.95 -13.56 -3.23
N SER A 139 -9.10 -12.93 -3.14
CA SER A 139 -10.00 -13.01 -1.98
C SER A 139 -10.45 -14.45 -1.73
N LYS A 140 -10.78 -15.20 -2.79
CA LYS A 140 -11.14 -16.62 -2.69
C LYS A 140 -9.99 -17.48 -2.15
N LYS A 141 -8.77 -17.26 -2.65
CA LYS A 141 -7.57 -17.97 -2.15
C LYS A 141 -7.33 -17.64 -0.67
N TRP A 142 -7.35 -16.37 -0.30
CA TRP A 142 -7.17 -15.93 1.09
C TRP A 142 -8.21 -16.54 2.03
N LYS A 143 -9.48 -16.65 1.60
CA LYS A 143 -10.57 -17.23 2.38
C LYS A 143 -10.42 -18.74 2.64
N GLN A 144 -9.60 -19.47 1.87
CA GLN A 144 -9.34 -20.90 2.09
C GLN A 144 -8.50 -21.16 3.35
N ASP A 145 -7.59 -20.23 3.71
CA ASP A 145 -6.77 -20.33 4.93
C ASP A 145 -6.51 -18.94 5.53
N LYS A 146 -7.58 -18.29 6.01
CA LYS A 146 -7.48 -16.95 6.61
C LYS A 146 -6.46 -16.90 7.74
N ALA A 147 -6.47 -17.90 8.62
CA ALA A 147 -5.59 -17.93 9.79
C ALA A 147 -4.12 -18.04 9.39
N GLY A 148 -3.79 -18.88 8.42
CA GLY A 148 -2.43 -19.03 7.91
C GLY A 148 -1.92 -17.78 7.21
N TYR A 149 -2.75 -17.15 6.36
CA TYR A 149 -2.37 -15.90 5.69
C TYR A 149 -2.25 -14.72 6.67
N ILE A 150 -3.14 -14.60 7.66
CA ILE A 150 -3.02 -13.59 8.72
C ILE A 150 -1.71 -13.77 9.47
N LYS A 151 -1.38 -14.99 9.92
CA LYS A 151 -0.12 -15.27 10.62
C LYS A 151 1.11 -14.90 9.77
N LYS A 152 1.11 -15.22 8.48
CA LYS A 152 2.21 -14.85 7.57
C LYS A 152 2.31 -13.32 7.42
N ALA A 153 1.19 -12.64 7.20
CA ALA A 153 1.14 -11.21 7.02
C ALA A 153 1.57 -10.45 8.28
N ASP A 154 1.13 -10.89 9.47
CA ASP A 154 1.55 -10.31 10.75
C ASP A 154 3.08 -10.39 10.94
N ALA A 155 3.69 -11.49 10.51
CA ALA A 155 5.14 -11.69 10.60
C ALA A 155 5.94 -10.87 9.57
N SER A 156 5.34 -10.52 8.43
CA SER A 156 6.05 -9.92 7.29
C SER A 156 5.77 -8.44 7.06
N PHE A 157 4.67 -7.89 7.55
CA PHE A 157 4.19 -6.56 7.20
C PHE A 157 5.25 -5.47 7.33
N ASP A 158 5.90 -5.37 8.50
CA ASP A 158 6.92 -4.34 8.76
C ASP A 158 8.11 -4.41 7.81
N SER A 159 8.48 -5.60 7.37
CA SER A 159 9.57 -5.79 6.42
C SER A 159 9.13 -5.53 4.98
N VAL A 160 7.89 -5.86 4.66
CA VAL A 160 7.33 -5.71 3.31
C VAL A 160 7.14 -4.24 2.94
N ILE A 161 6.65 -3.40 3.86
CA ILE A 161 6.46 -1.96 3.59
C ILE A 161 7.77 -1.15 3.56
N LYS A 162 8.89 -1.72 4.02
CA LYS A 162 10.22 -1.07 4.04
C LYS A 162 11.07 -1.42 2.83
N LYS A 163 10.62 -2.30 1.95
CA LYS A 163 11.31 -2.69 0.71
C LYS A 163 11.13 -1.63 -0.38
#